data_5fb22b5301a6449400d2179f336657c5
#
_entry.id   5fb22b5301a6449400d2179f336657c5
#
_cell.length_a   1.000
_cell.length_b   1.000
_cell.length_c   1.000
_cell.angle_alpha   90.00
_cell.angle_beta   90.00
_cell.angle_gamma   90.00
#
_symmetry.space_group_name_H-M   'P 1'
#
loop_
_entity.id
_entity.type
_entity.pdbx_description
1 polymer ?
#
loop_
_entity_poly.entity_id
_entity_poly.type
_entity_poly.pdbx_seq_one_letter_code
_entity_poly.pdbx_strand_id
1 'polypeptide(L)'
;MDNKSIHELVFFDENIPEFSEEATPAAKCVAGRPLQRTWHHFTSADGKFFAGLWEAEPGCWRVDYTENEFCQVLSGRSLLRDLDGNEHPLEPGDNLTIPAGFAGEWEVVETTKKIYVIYQP
;
A
#
# COMPACT_ATOMS: atom_id res chain seq x y z
N MET A 1 -12.73 -20.93 21.73
CA MET A 1 -11.60 -20.10 21.28
C MET A 1 -10.90 -19.52 22.49
N ASP A 2 -9.61 -19.71 22.59
CA ASP A 2 -8.81 -19.09 23.65
C ASP A 2 -8.68 -17.59 23.41
N ASN A 3 -8.73 -16.82 24.47
CA ASN A 3 -8.52 -15.39 24.38
C ASN A 3 -7.06 -15.08 24.06
N LYS A 4 -6.84 -14.09 23.22
CA LYS A 4 -5.51 -13.53 22.97
C LYS A 4 -5.12 -12.63 24.14
N SER A 5 -3.83 -12.57 24.44
CA SER A 5 -3.30 -11.62 25.41
C SER A 5 -2.90 -10.32 24.72
N ILE A 6 -2.69 -9.27 25.51
CA ILE A 6 -2.23 -7.99 24.98
C ILE A 6 -0.87 -8.11 24.29
N HIS A 7 -0.06 -9.11 24.67
CA HIS A 7 1.25 -9.35 24.07
C HIS A 7 1.17 -9.90 22.65
N GLU A 8 -0.03 -10.33 22.23
CA GLU A 8 -0.26 -10.82 20.87
C GLU A 8 -0.81 -9.73 19.94
N LEU A 9 -1.06 -8.54 20.48
CA LEU A 9 -1.40 -7.37 19.64
C LEU A 9 -0.16 -6.87 18.93
N VAL A 10 -0.35 -6.33 17.72
CA VAL A 10 0.74 -5.82 16.87
C VAL A 10 0.67 -4.30 16.86
N PHE A 11 1.65 -3.65 17.47
CA PHE A 11 1.74 -2.19 17.50
C PHE A 11 2.80 -1.76 16.50
N PHE A 12 2.41 -1.01 15.47
CA PHE A 12 3.26 -0.68 14.33
C PHE A 12 4.47 0.18 14.67
N ASP A 13 4.41 0.95 15.75
CA ASP A 13 5.50 1.82 16.19
C ASP A 13 6.37 1.22 17.31
N GLU A 14 6.05 0.01 17.76
CA GLU A 14 6.82 -0.64 18.85
C GLU A 14 7.71 -1.77 18.33
N ASN A 15 7.17 -2.67 17.52
CA ASN A 15 7.90 -3.81 16.97
C ASN A 15 8.05 -3.63 15.46
N ILE A 16 8.96 -2.75 15.06
CA ILE A 16 9.15 -2.41 13.65
C ILE A 16 9.91 -3.55 12.97
N PRO A 17 9.30 -4.24 11.97
CA PRO A 17 9.99 -5.28 11.23
C PRO A 17 11.03 -4.68 10.30
N GLU A 18 11.96 -5.51 9.84
CA GLU A 18 12.83 -5.12 8.75
C GLU A 18 11.98 -4.90 7.49
N PHE A 19 12.33 -3.89 6.70
CA PHE A 19 11.61 -3.65 5.45
C PHE A 19 12.18 -4.56 4.34
N SER A 20 11.30 -4.94 3.44
CA SER A 20 11.69 -5.49 2.15
C SER A 20 11.72 -4.36 1.12
N GLU A 21 12.63 -4.43 0.16
CA GLU A 21 12.77 -3.42 -0.88
C GLU A 21 12.83 -4.10 -2.24
N GLU A 22 12.07 -3.57 -3.18
CA GLU A 22 12.09 -4.06 -4.54
C GLU A 22 11.84 -2.91 -5.52
N ALA A 23 12.45 -3.02 -6.71
CA ALA A 23 12.12 -2.12 -7.79
C ALA A 23 10.75 -2.48 -8.37
N THR A 24 9.99 -1.46 -8.75
CA THR A 24 8.72 -1.69 -9.46
C THR A 24 8.98 -2.57 -10.69
N PRO A 25 8.18 -3.62 -10.94
CA PRO A 25 8.36 -4.46 -12.13
C PRO A 25 8.40 -3.62 -13.41
N ALA A 26 9.45 -3.81 -14.22
CA ALA A 26 9.66 -2.99 -15.42
C ALA A 26 8.46 -3.01 -16.36
N ALA A 27 7.76 -4.14 -16.47
CA ALA A 27 6.58 -4.29 -17.32
C ALA A 27 5.41 -3.41 -16.89
N LYS A 28 5.37 -2.97 -15.63
CA LYS A 28 4.31 -2.10 -15.10
C LYS A 28 4.68 -0.63 -15.15
N CYS A 29 5.97 -0.29 -15.29
CA CYS A 29 6.42 1.10 -15.23
C CYS A 29 5.90 1.92 -16.40
N VAL A 30 5.37 3.10 -16.09
CA VAL A 30 4.97 4.13 -17.04
C VAL A 30 6.02 5.23 -17.07
N ALA A 31 6.52 5.66 -15.91
CA ALA A 31 7.56 6.65 -15.77
C ALA A 31 8.48 6.29 -14.61
N GLY A 32 9.77 6.19 -14.88
CA GLY A 32 10.75 5.77 -13.89
C GLY A 32 10.65 4.30 -13.52
N ARG A 33 11.44 3.88 -12.56
CA ARG A 33 11.37 2.56 -11.95
C ARG A 33 11.57 2.70 -10.45
N PRO A 34 10.56 3.23 -9.73
CA PRO A 34 10.73 3.56 -8.33
C PRO A 34 10.94 2.34 -7.46
N LEU A 35 11.78 2.50 -6.44
CA LEU A 35 11.91 1.51 -5.37
C LEU A 35 10.70 1.58 -4.46
N GLN A 36 10.23 0.42 -4.05
CA GLN A 36 9.14 0.27 -3.10
C GLN A 36 9.65 -0.46 -1.89
N ARG A 37 9.29 0.04 -0.69
CA ARG A 37 9.65 -0.58 0.59
C ARG A 37 8.39 -0.97 1.32
N THR A 38 8.42 -2.15 1.96
CA THR A 38 7.29 -2.66 2.73
C THR A 38 7.77 -3.08 4.12
N TRP A 39 7.13 -2.53 5.14
CA TRP A 39 7.24 -3.00 6.52
C TRP A 39 6.01 -3.83 6.82
N HIS A 40 6.11 -5.13 6.61
CA HIS A 40 4.97 -6.02 6.76
C HIS A 40 4.79 -6.41 8.22
N HIS A 41 3.67 -5.99 8.83
CA HIS A 41 3.43 -6.16 10.25
C HIS A 41 2.58 -7.38 10.59
N PHE A 42 1.60 -7.72 9.76
CA PHE A 42 0.64 -8.74 10.16
C PHE A 42 0.05 -9.47 8.96
N THR A 43 -0.08 -10.79 9.13
CA THR A 43 -0.85 -11.65 8.21
C THR A 43 -1.77 -12.51 9.08
N SER A 44 -3.06 -12.58 8.74
CA SER A 44 -4.02 -13.43 9.45
C SER A 44 -3.69 -14.92 9.26
N ALA A 45 -4.21 -15.75 10.16
CA ALA A 45 -3.94 -17.20 10.12
C ALA A 45 -4.40 -17.85 8.81
N ASP A 46 -5.48 -17.35 8.20
CA ASP A 46 -5.99 -17.85 6.92
C ASP A 46 -5.24 -17.28 5.70
N GLY A 47 -4.29 -16.36 5.92
CA GLY A 47 -3.48 -15.76 4.86
C GLY A 47 -4.20 -14.78 3.95
N LYS A 48 -5.38 -14.28 4.36
CA LYS A 48 -6.20 -13.41 3.52
C LYS A 48 -6.21 -11.95 3.96
N PHE A 49 -5.79 -11.65 5.16
CA PHE A 49 -5.76 -10.30 5.72
C PHE A 49 -4.33 -9.90 6.02
N PHE A 50 -3.93 -8.72 5.53
CA PHE A 50 -2.57 -8.20 5.64
C PHE A 50 -2.61 -6.77 6.12
N ALA A 51 -1.64 -6.38 6.95
CA ALA A 51 -1.50 -4.99 7.38
C ALA A 51 -0.04 -4.61 7.56
N GLY A 52 0.29 -3.38 7.22
CA GLY A 52 1.65 -2.88 7.36
C GLY A 52 1.81 -1.45 6.87
N LEU A 53 3.07 -1.10 6.59
CA LEU A 53 3.46 0.18 6.03
C LEU A 53 4.13 -0.04 4.69
N TRP A 54 3.95 0.91 3.79
CA TRP A 54 4.53 0.90 2.45
C TRP A 54 5.02 2.29 2.10
N GLU A 55 6.13 2.35 1.35
CA GLU A 55 6.72 3.59 0.88
C GLU A 55 7.23 3.39 -0.54
N ALA A 56 7.05 4.40 -1.40
CA ALA A 56 7.62 4.37 -2.74
C ALA A 56 8.21 5.73 -3.12
N GLU A 57 9.28 5.65 -3.89
CA GLU A 57 9.94 6.80 -4.49
C GLU A 57 9.15 7.34 -5.69
N PRO A 58 9.43 8.59 -6.14
CA PRO A 58 8.75 9.16 -7.30
C PRO A 58 8.83 8.28 -8.55
N GLY A 59 7.72 8.20 -9.25
CA GLY A 59 7.55 7.42 -10.47
C GLY A 59 6.09 7.12 -10.72
N CYS A 60 5.79 6.39 -11.78
CA CYS A 60 4.41 6.05 -12.16
C CYS A 60 4.38 4.62 -12.67
N TRP A 61 3.38 3.85 -12.23
CA TRP A 61 3.22 2.47 -12.69
C TRP A 61 1.75 2.08 -12.76
N ARG A 62 1.47 1.05 -13.56
CA ARG A 62 0.13 0.49 -13.69
C ARG A 62 -0.19 -0.37 -12.48
N VAL A 63 -1.42 -0.26 -12.01
CA VAL A 63 -1.96 -1.06 -10.92
C VAL A 63 -3.20 -1.80 -11.40
N ASP A 64 -3.40 -3.01 -10.85
CA ASP A 64 -4.54 -3.85 -11.13
C ASP A 64 -4.84 -4.64 -9.85
N TYR A 65 -5.87 -4.23 -9.14
CA TYR A 65 -6.16 -4.74 -7.80
C TYR A 65 -7.08 -5.97 -7.88
N THR A 66 -6.57 -7.11 -7.46
CA THR A 66 -7.37 -8.32 -7.24
C THR A 66 -7.87 -8.40 -5.80
N GLU A 67 -7.27 -7.61 -4.91
CA GLU A 67 -7.60 -7.49 -3.50
C GLU A 67 -8.37 -6.20 -3.21
N ASN A 68 -9.01 -6.15 -2.05
CA ASN A 68 -9.53 -4.91 -1.49
C ASN A 68 -8.48 -4.31 -0.57
N GLU A 69 -8.22 -3.02 -0.69
CA GLU A 69 -7.21 -2.35 0.12
C GLU A 69 -7.75 -1.08 0.75
N PHE A 70 -7.55 -0.93 2.07
CA PHE A 70 -7.69 0.35 2.75
C PHE A 70 -6.31 0.96 2.90
N CYS A 71 -6.18 2.27 2.61
CA CYS A 71 -4.94 3.01 2.80
C CYS A 71 -5.17 4.27 3.60
N GLN A 72 -4.18 4.62 4.43
CA GLN A 72 -4.04 5.96 4.99
C GLN A 72 -2.70 6.52 4.57
N VAL A 73 -2.71 7.66 3.89
CA VAL A 73 -1.49 8.36 3.49
C VAL A 73 -0.89 9.06 4.70
N LEU A 74 0.37 8.76 5.00
CA LEU A 74 1.09 9.33 6.15
C LEU A 74 1.96 10.51 5.74
N SER A 75 2.62 10.42 4.57
CA SER A 75 3.52 11.47 4.08
C SER A 75 3.64 11.39 2.57
N GLY A 76 4.10 12.48 1.96
CA GLY A 76 4.30 12.57 0.52
C GLY A 76 3.04 12.94 -0.24
N ARG A 77 3.11 12.83 -1.57
CA ARG A 77 2.01 13.15 -2.48
C ARG A 77 1.98 12.17 -3.62
N SER A 78 0.80 11.68 -3.94
CA SER A 78 0.57 10.76 -5.05
C SER A 78 -0.68 11.15 -5.82
N LEU A 79 -0.84 10.55 -6.99
CA LEU A 79 -2.04 10.67 -7.82
C LEU A 79 -2.50 9.26 -8.19
N LEU A 80 -3.79 9.01 -8.09
CA LEU A 80 -4.41 7.81 -8.65
C LEU A 80 -5.17 8.19 -9.92
N ARG A 81 -5.02 7.38 -10.99
CA ARG A 81 -5.77 7.54 -12.23
C ARG A 81 -6.48 6.24 -12.56
N ASP A 82 -7.71 6.37 -13.10
CA ASP A 82 -8.40 5.22 -13.68
C ASP A 82 -8.09 5.06 -15.17
N LEU A 83 -8.68 4.07 -15.81
CA LEU A 83 -8.44 3.80 -17.23
C LEU A 83 -9.05 4.88 -18.15
N ASP A 84 -9.99 5.66 -17.64
CA ASP A 84 -10.64 6.75 -18.40
C ASP A 84 -9.91 8.09 -18.24
N GLY A 85 -8.81 8.11 -17.47
CA GLY A 85 -8.01 9.30 -17.23
C GLY A 85 -8.51 10.19 -16.10
N ASN A 86 -9.55 9.78 -15.37
CA ASN A 86 -9.95 10.49 -14.15
C ASN A 86 -8.87 10.31 -13.10
N GLU A 87 -8.54 11.39 -12.39
CA GLU A 87 -7.51 11.33 -11.38
C GLU A 87 -7.93 11.94 -10.05
N HIS A 88 -7.34 11.46 -8.99
CA HIS A 88 -7.57 11.96 -7.63
C HIS A 88 -6.23 12.09 -6.92
N PRO A 89 -5.90 13.29 -6.37
CA PRO A 89 -4.68 13.46 -5.60
C PRO A 89 -4.80 12.78 -4.23
N LEU A 90 -3.66 12.34 -3.72
CA LEU A 90 -3.53 11.77 -2.38
C LEU A 90 -2.54 12.60 -1.59
N GLU A 91 -2.95 13.05 -0.41
CA GLU A 91 -2.17 13.89 0.49
C GLU A 91 -2.13 13.28 1.89
N PRO A 92 -1.18 13.69 2.75
CA PRO A 92 -1.13 13.20 4.12
C PRO A 92 -2.46 13.39 4.84
N GLY A 93 -2.92 12.33 5.51
CA GLY A 93 -4.21 12.29 6.21
C GLY A 93 -5.35 11.73 5.39
N ASP A 94 -5.18 11.54 4.08
CA ASP A 94 -6.22 10.96 3.24
C ASP A 94 -6.41 9.48 3.55
N ASN A 95 -7.68 9.08 3.62
CA ASN A 95 -8.10 7.70 3.82
C ASN A 95 -8.92 7.27 2.61
N LEU A 96 -8.61 6.10 2.06
CA LEU A 96 -9.35 5.60 0.91
C LEU A 96 -9.43 4.08 0.93
N THR A 97 -10.47 3.57 0.30
CA THR A 97 -10.60 2.14 0.01
C THR A 97 -10.53 1.94 -1.48
N ILE A 98 -9.67 1.02 -1.91
CA ILE A 98 -9.52 0.63 -3.31
C ILE A 98 -10.14 -0.75 -3.44
N PRO A 99 -11.32 -0.88 -4.07
CA PRO A 99 -11.97 -2.18 -4.21
C PRO A 99 -11.28 -3.06 -5.24
N ALA A 100 -11.38 -4.37 -5.05
CA ALA A 100 -10.95 -5.33 -6.06
C ALA A 100 -11.60 -5.02 -7.40
N GLY A 101 -10.81 -5.11 -8.47
CA GLY A 101 -11.24 -4.77 -9.82
C GLY A 101 -10.83 -3.37 -10.27
N PHE A 102 -10.30 -2.54 -9.38
CA PHE A 102 -9.76 -1.25 -9.81
C PHE A 102 -8.48 -1.47 -10.64
N ALA A 103 -8.43 -0.82 -11.80
CA ALA A 103 -7.24 -0.79 -12.65
C ALA A 103 -6.95 0.64 -13.07
N GLY A 104 -5.67 0.98 -13.17
CA GLY A 104 -5.27 2.33 -13.53
C GLY A 104 -3.78 2.54 -13.30
N GLU A 105 -3.44 3.72 -12.80
CA GLU A 105 -2.06 4.10 -12.52
C GLU A 105 -1.94 4.73 -11.14
N TRP A 106 -0.82 4.44 -10.47
CA TRP A 106 -0.38 5.13 -9.28
C TRP A 106 0.85 5.95 -9.64
N GLU A 107 0.77 7.25 -9.45
CA GLU A 107 1.92 8.13 -9.62
C GLU A 107 2.35 8.67 -8.26
N VAL A 108 3.62 8.48 -7.92
CA VAL A 108 4.24 9.11 -6.76
C VAL A 108 4.91 10.39 -7.23
N VAL A 109 4.43 11.53 -6.75
CA VAL A 109 5.00 12.86 -7.04
C VAL A 109 6.10 13.19 -6.05
N GLU A 110 5.85 12.96 -4.77
CA GLU A 110 6.81 13.04 -3.68
C GLU A 110 6.78 11.70 -2.95
N THR A 111 7.94 11.19 -2.55
CA THR A 111 8.02 9.90 -1.84
C THR A 111 6.85 9.75 -0.88
N THR A 112 6.03 8.74 -1.13
CA THR A 112 4.76 8.53 -0.43
C THR A 112 4.86 7.35 0.51
N LYS A 113 4.41 7.55 1.75
CA LYS A 113 4.30 6.50 2.76
C LYS A 113 2.85 6.35 3.18
N LYS A 114 2.40 5.12 3.33
CA LYS A 114 1.02 4.82 3.73
C LYS A 114 0.96 3.64 4.67
N ILE A 115 -0.11 3.60 5.47
CA ILE A 115 -0.58 2.37 6.11
C ILE A 115 -1.40 1.63 5.06
N TYR A 116 -1.23 0.32 4.97
CA TYR A 116 -2.09 -0.52 4.13
C TYR A 116 -2.78 -1.59 4.98
N VAL A 117 -4.01 -1.88 4.62
CA VAL A 117 -4.80 -3.01 5.13
C VAL A 117 -5.42 -3.68 3.92
N ILE A 118 -5.10 -4.94 3.70
CA ILE A 118 -5.49 -5.68 2.50
C ILE A 118 -6.31 -6.90 2.88
N TYR A 119 -7.39 -7.13 2.15
CA TYR A 119 -8.14 -8.39 2.18
C TYR A 119 -8.09 -9.01 0.78
N GLN A 120 -7.52 -10.22 0.69
CA GLN A 120 -7.43 -10.99 -0.55
C GLN A 120 -8.40 -12.15 -0.44
N PRO A 121 -9.58 -12.04 -1.08
CA PRO A 121 -10.60 -13.09 -0.98
C PRO A 121 -10.18 -14.40 -1.68
#